data_bd1a27cbc5a7fc2f2ff16266ac235492
#
_entry.id   bd1a27cbc5a7fc2f2ff16266ac235492
#
_cell.length_a   1.000
_cell.length_b   1.000
_cell.length_c   1.000
_cell.angle_alpha   90.00
_cell.angle_beta   90.00
_cell.angle_gamma   90.00
#
_symmetry.space_group_name_H-M   'P 1'
#
loop_
_entity.id
_entity.type
_entity.pdbx_description
1 polymer ?
#
loop_
_entity_poly.entity_id
_entity_poly.type
_entity_poly.pdbx_seq_one_letter_code
_entity_poly.pdbx_strand_id
1 'polypeptide(L)'
;LSNALKKFIKPGDEIIVTNQDHEANISPWRRLEDIGAKIIEWKFNLDSHELQIADLENILSSKTKILAVTHCSNIVGSVNNLKKISDLAHKQNIIVIGDGVSYAPHGFPNVKELGVDFYTFSLYKTYGPHLGLMYGKEEILKTLPNQNHEYLKGKYPYTINPGGPNHEELVSLI
;
A
#
# COMPACT_ATOMS: atom_id res chain seq x y z
N LEU A 1 -2.86 -5.17 6.39
CA LEU A 1 -2.82 -5.56 4.97
C LEU A 1 -1.71 -6.58 4.71
N SER A 2 -0.44 -6.32 5.11
CA SER A 2 0.68 -7.24 4.86
C SER A 2 0.43 -8.67 5.37
N ASN A 3 -0.16 -8.81 6.55
CA ASN A 3 -0.54 -10.12 7.09
C ASN A 3 -1.57 -10.85 6.22
N ALA A 4 -2.53 -10.13 5.63
CA ALA A 4 -3.51 -10.71 4.71
C ALA A 4 -2.87 -11.12 3.37
N LEU A 5 -1.93 -10.32 2.86
CA LEU A 5 -1.23 -10.59 1.60
C LEU A 5 -0.13 -11.66 1.74
N LYS A 6 0.29 -11.98 2.98
CA LYS A 6 1.30 -13.03 3.26
C LYS A 6 1.03 -14.35 2.53
N LYS A 7 -0.25 -14.72 2.35
CA LYS A 7 -0.63 -15.97 1.68
C LYS A 7 -0.20 -16.06 0.21
N PHE A 8 0.03 -14.92 -0.44
CA PHE A 8 0.45 -14.85 -1.84
C PHE A 8 1.96 -14.85 -2.01
N ILE A 9 2.71 -14.81 -0.89
CA ILE A 9 4.16 -14.73 -0.88
C ILE A 9 4.76 -16.09 -0.60
N LYS A 10 5.72 -16.48 -1.44
CA LYS A 10 6.52 -17.70 -1.33
C LYS A 10 7.98 -17.33 -1.03
N PRO A 11 8.76 -18.26 -0.45
CA PRO A 11 10.20 -18.04 -0.31
C PRO A 11 10.85 -17.68 -1.65
N GLY A 12 11.62 -16.59 -1.66
CA GLY A 12 12.28 -16.05 -2.83
C GLY A 12 11.47 -15.06 -3.65
N ASP A 13 10.17 -14.87 -3.38
CA ASP A 13 9.39 -13.77 -3.94
C ASP A 13 9.92 -12.42 -3.44
N GLU A 14 9.78 -11.40 -4.26
CA GLU A 14 10.31 -10.07 -4.02
C GLU A 14 9.20 -9.07 -3.71
N ILE A 15 9.48 -8.20 -2.74
CA ILE A 15 8.64 -7.08 -2.35
C ILE A 15 9.48 -5.82 -2.47
N ILE A 16 9.03 -4.88 -3.29
CA ILE A 16 9.71 -3.60 -3.45
C ILE A 16 9.10 -2.60 -2.45
N VAL A 17 9.97 -1.93 -1.71
CA VAL A 17 9.67 -0.78 -0.85
C VAL A 17 10.54 0.39 -1.25
N THR A 18 10.23 1.61 -0.80
CA THR A 18 11.08 2.76 -1.12
C THR A 18 11.75 3.34 0.13
N ASN A 19 12.87 4.04 -0.06
CA ASN A 19 13.51 4.81 1.00
C ASN A 19 12.92 6.24 1.16
N GLN A 20 11.85 6.56 0.44
CA GLN A 20 11.06 7.78 0.61
C GLN A 20 9.84 7.58 1.52
N ASP A 21 9.51 6.33 1.83
CA ASP A 21 8.30 5.99 2.57
C ASP A 21 8.46 6.23 4.07
N HIS A 22 7.31 6.42 4.71
CA HIS A 22 7.20 6.31 6.16
C HIS A 22 7.36 4.85 6.58
N GLU A 23 7.93 4.62 7.78
CA GLU A 23 8.17 3.28 8.34
C GLU A 23 6.91 2.40 8.36
N ALA A 24 5.72 3.00 8.51
CA ALA A 24 4.44 2.30 8.46
C ALA A 24 4.17 1.59 7.12
N ASN A 25 4.79 2.06 6.02
CA ASN A 25 4.69 1.42 4.71
C ASN A 25 5.95 0.61 4.33
N ILE A 26 6.91 0.46 5.24
CA ILE A 26 8.15 -0.32 5.04
C ILE A 26 8.16 -1.55 5.93
N SER A 27 8.12 -1.37 7.26
CA SER A 27 8.28 -2.44 8.24
C SER A 27 7.28 -3.59 8.12
N PRO A 28 5.98 -3.36 7.81
CA PRO A 28 5.06 -4.46 7.65
C PRO A 28 5.44 -5.43 6.52
N TRP A 29 6.11 -4.93 5.48
CA TRP A 29 6.61 -5.74 4.36
C TRP A 29 7.90 -6.45 4.73
N ARG A 30 8.83 -5.78 5.43
CA ARG A 30 10.08 -6.40 5.92
C ARG A 30 9.83 -7.60 6.81
N ARG A 31 8.76 -7.62 7.61
CA ARG A 31 8.39 -8.79 8.41
C ARG A 31 8.11 -10.05 7.59
N LEU A 32 7.88 -9.91 6.27
CA LEU A 32 7.67 -11.07 5.41
C LEU A 32 9.00 -11.77 5.03
N GLU A 33 10.14 -11.18 5.39
CA GLU A 33 11.44 -11.87 5.31
C GLU A 33 11.47 -13.12 6.18
N ASP A 34 10.71 -13.15 7.29
CA ASP A 34 10.55 -14.32 8.17
C ASP A 34 9.97 -15.55 7.46
N ILE A 35 9.28 -15.34 6.33
CA ILE A 35 8.75 -16.43 5.49
C ILE A 35 9.53 -16.60 4.18
N GLY A 36 10.69 -15.94 4.07
CA GLY A 36 11.60 -16.07 2.95
C GLY A 36 11.37 -15.10 1.79
N ALA A 37 10.54 -14.07 1.95
CA ALA A 37 10.46 -12.97 1.00
C ALA A 37 11.78 -12.20 0.96
N LYS A 38 12.08 -11.58 -0.18
CA LYS A 38 13.21 -10.68 -0.35
C LYS A 38 12.71 -9.25 -0.45
N ILE A 39 13.24 -8.36 0.36
CA ILE A 39 12.94 -6.94 0.28
C ILE A 39 13.93 -6.26 -0.64
N ILE A 40 13.41 -5.62 -1.67
CA ILE A 40 14.16 -4.81 -2.64
C ILE A 40 13.86 -3.35 -2.37
N GLU A 41 14.88 -2.56 -2.13
CA GLU A 41 14.71 -1.13 -1.86
C GLU A 41 14.87 -0.32 -3.16
N TRP A 42 13.80 0.33 -3.60
CA TRP A 42 13.83 1.33 -4.66
C TRP A 42 14.25 2.66 -4.07
N LYS A 43 15.44 3.10 -4.41
CA LYS A 43 16.05 4.32 -3.86
C LYS A 43 15.74 5.53 -4.72
N PHE A 44 15.44 6.65 -4.07
CA PHE A 44 15.37 7.92 -4.78
C PHE A 44 16.75 8.43 -5.19
N ASN A 45 16.78 9.21 -6.25
CA ASN A 45 17.99 9.87 -6.70
C ASN A 45 18.37 11.00 -5.72
N LEU A 46 19.63 11.05 -5.30
CA LEU A 46 20.09 12.00 -4.26
C LEU A 46 20.11 13.46 -4.72
N ASP A 47 20.21 13.71 -6.03
CA ASP A 47 20.25 15.08 -6.57
C ASP A 47 18.84 15.63 -6.77
N SER A 48 17.92 14.81 -7.33
CA SER A 48 16.54 15.21 -7.61
C SER A 48 15.58 14.97 -6.47
N HIS A 49 15.92 14.12 -5.52
CA HIS A 49 15.07 13.60 -4.45
C HIS A 49 13.81 12.85 -4.96
N GLU A 50 13.84 12.37 -6.19
CA GLU A 50 12.74 11.68 -6.85
C GLU A 50 13.03 10.19 -7.07
N LEU A 51 11.99 9.37 -7.05
CA LEU A 51 12.03 8.00 -7.51
C LEU A 51 12.00 7.98 -9.04
N GLN A 52 13.06 7.46 -9.66
CA GLN A 52 13.15 7.39 -11.12
C GLN A 52 12.50 6.11 -11.64
N ILE A 53 11.59 6.24 -12.62
CA ILE A 53 10.89 5.08 -13.22
C ILE A 53 11.88 4.11 -13.87
N ALA A 54 12.96 4.62 -14.48
CA ALA A 54 13.99 3.77 -15.07
C ALA A 54 14.66 2.85 -14.04
N ASP A 55 14.84 3.34 -12.80
CA ASP A 55 15.40 2.51 -11.73
C ASP A 55 14.41 1.42 -11.30
N LEU A 56 13.09 1.74 -11.27
CA LEU A 56 12.06 0.74 -11.03
C LEU A 56 12.09 -0.36 -12.10
N GLU A 57 12.17 0.02 -13.38
CA GLU A 57 12.25 -0.93 -14.49
C GLU A 57 13.44 -1.91 -14.34
N ASN A 58 14.58 -1.41 -13.84
CA ASN A 58 15.79 -2.21 -13.64
C ASN A 58 15.69 -3.20 -12.48
N ILE A 59 14.90 -2.90 -11.44
CA ILE A 59 14.76 -3.76 -10.24
C ILE A 59 13.54 -4.69 -10.30
N LEU A 60 12.59 -4.45 -11.22
CA LEU A 60 11.46 -5.33 -11.43
C LEU A 60 11.93 -6.69 -12.00
N SER A 61 11.39 -7.77 -11.46
CA SER A 61 11.67 -9.12 -11.90
C SER A 61 10.40 -9.99 -11.91
N SER A 62 10.48 -11.16 -12.51
CA SER A 62 9.39 -12.16 -12.49
C SER A 62 9.03 -12.65 -11.06
N LYS A 63 9.90 -12.39 -10.09
CA LYS A 63 9.70 -12.73 -8.67
C LYS A 63 9.02 -11.62 -7.90
N THR A 64 8.96 -10.41 -8.43
CA THR A 64 8.31 -9.28 -7.77
C THR A 64 6.81 -9.52 -7.67
N LYS A 65 6.25 -9.43 -6.46
CA LYS A 65 4.81 -9.67 -6.18
C LYS A 65 4.10 -8.43 -5.65
N ILE A 66 4.81 -7.60 -4.90
CA ILE A 66 4.26 -6.41 -4.25
C ILE A 66 5.20 -5.24 -4.48
N LEU A 67 4.63 -4.08 -4.76
CA LEU A 67 5.29 -2.78 -4.77
C LEU A 67 4.55 -1.85 -3.81
N ALA A 68 5.20 -1.51 -2.70
CA ALA A 68 4.71 -0.53 -1.74
C ALA A 68 5.43 0.79 -1.96
N VAL A 69 4.68 1.87 -2.20
CA VAL A 69 5.25 3.17 -2.57
C VAL A 69 4.42 4.32 -2.01
N THR A 70 5.08 5.34 -1.48
CA THR A 70 4.39 6.57 -1.04
C THR A 70 3.92 7.39 -2.24
N HIS A 71 2.73 7.99 -2.13
CA HIS A 71 2.23 8.95 -3.13
C HIS A 71 2.95 10.30 -3.00
N CYS A 72 3.17 10.73 -1.74
CA CYS A 72 3.97 11.92 -1.43
C CYS A 72 4.88 11.60 -0.24
N SER A 73 6.16 11.83 -0.39
CA SER A 73 7.12 11.57 0.70
C SER A 73 6.91 12.53 1.86
N ASN A 74 6.76 12.00 3.07
CA ASN A 74 6.74 12.80 4.29
C ASN A 74 8.11 13.34 4.69
N ILE A 75 9.18 12.91 4.02
CA ILE A 75 10.56 13.29 4.31
C ILE A 75 11.00 14.42 3.38
N VAL A 76 10.88 14.22 2.06
CA VAL A 76 11.40 15.13 1.03
C VAL A 76 10.31 15.86 0.26
N GLY A 77 9.02 15.52 0.45
CA GLY A 77 7.89 16.20 -0.16
C GLY A 77 7.66 15.90 -1.65
N SER A 78 8.49 15.07 -2.28
CA SER A 78 8.30 14.69 -3.68
C SER A 78 7.02 13.88 -3.88
N VAL A 79 6.32 14.16 -4.99
CA VAL A 79 5.08 13.48 -5.37
C VAL A 79 5.38 12.45 -6.46
N ASN A 80 5.06 11.19 -6.20
CA ASN A 80 5.31 10.08 -7.11
C ASN A 80 4.13 9.86 -8.06
N ASN A 81 4.41 9.63 -9.34
CA ASN A 81 3.37 9.36 -10.34
C ASN A 81 2.86 7.91 -10.21
N LEU A 82 1.94 7.69 -9.27
CA LEU A 82 1.39 6.35 -8.99
C LEU A 82 0.71 5.73 -10.22
N LYS A 83 0.13 6.53 -11.12
CA LYS A 83 -0.47 6.01 -12.36
C LYS A 83 0.58 5.31 -13.23
N LYS A 84 1.70 5.98 -13.51
CA LYS A 84 2.79 5.37 -14.31
C LYS A 84 3.39 4.16 -13.61
N ILE A 85 3.57 4.24 -12.29
CA ILE A 85 4.11 3.16 -11.47
C ILE A 85 3.17 1.94 -11.52
N SER A 86 1.86 2.15 -11.34
CA SER A 86 0.86 1.09 -11.41
C SER A 86 0.79 0.44 -12.78
N ASP A 87 0.79 1.24 -13.86
CA ASP A 87 0.75 0.73 -15.23
C ASP A 87 1.96 -0.16 -15.53
N LEU A 88 3.14 0.21 -15.02
CA LEU A 88 4.36 -0.57 -15.20
C LEU A 88 4.29 -1.89 -14.42
N ALA A 89 3.92 -1.82 -13.13
CA ALA A 89 3.84 -2.97 -12.23
C ALA A 89 2.79 -3.99 -12.70
N HIS A 90 1.64 -3.52 -13.16
CA HIS A 90 0.54 -4.39 -13.61
C HIS A 90 0.88 -5.18 -14.88
N LYS A 91 1.81 -4.73 -15.72
CA LYS A 91 2.30 -5.53 -16.87
C LYS A 91 2.94 -6.86 -16.42
N GLN A 92 3.37 -6.92 -15.16
CA GLN A 92 3.98 -8.12 -14.56
C GLN A 92 3.09 -8.72 -13.44
N ASN A 93 1.81 -8.33 -13.35
CA ASN A 93 0.86 -8.78 -12.33
C ASN A 93 1.32 -8.51 -10.89
N ILE A 94 2.01 -7.39 -10.66
CA ILE A 94 2.49 -6.95 -9.35
C ILE A 94 1.39 -6.14 -8.66
N ILE A 95 1.12 -6.45 -7.39
CA ILE A 95 0.17 -5.70 -6.55
C ILE A 95 0.80 -4.37 -6.12
N VAL A 96 0.11 -3.26 -6.38
CA VAL A 96 0.58 -1.90 -6.05
C VAL A 96 -0.17 -1.35 -4.85
N ILE A 97 0.60 -0.92 -3.85
CA ILE A 97 0.08 -0.36 -2.60
C ILE A 97 0.59 1.07 -2.47
N GLY A 98 -0.35 2.02 -2.52
CA GLY A 98 -0.06 3.44 -2.36
C GLY A 98 -0.25 3.91 -0.92
N ASP A 99 0.76 4.53 -0.34
CA ASP A 99 0.62 5.30 0.89
C ASP A 99 0.30 6.75 0.54
N GLY A 100 -0.94 7.15 0.79
CA GLY A 100 -1.45 8.49 0.52
C GLY A 100 -1.47 9.43 1.71
N VAL A 101 -0.90 9.01 2.85
CA VAL A 101 -0.99 9.75 4.12
C VAL A 101 -0.50 11.20 4.01
N SER A 102 0.59 11.44 3.31
CA SER A 102 1.13 12.79 3.11
C SER A 102 0.56 13.50 1.89
N TYR A 103 -0.10 12.80 0.97
CA TYR A 103 -0.73 13.39 -0.22
C TYR A 103 -2.16 13.85 0.03
N ALA A 104 -2.97 13.05 0.74
CA ALA A 104 -4.41 13.28 0.92
C ALA A 104 -4.78 14.68 1.49
N PRO A 105 -3.99 15.32 2.36
CA PRO A 105 -4.26 16.70 2.82
C PRO A 105 -4.18 17.76 1.71
N HIS A 106 -3.46 17.47 0.62
CA HIS A 106 -3.18 18.42 -0.47
C HIS A 106 -4.08 18.23 -1.69
N GLY A 107 -4.82 17.13 -1.76
CA GLY A 107 -5.77 16.85 -2.84
C GLY A 107 -6.42 15.48 -2.67
N PHE A 108 -7.71 15.39 -2.99
CA PHE A 108 -8.41 14.11 -2.91
C PHE A 108 -7.88 13.14 -3.99
N PRO A 109 -7.32 12.00 -3.60
CA PRO A 109 -6.78 11.04 -4.56
C PRO A 109 -7.91 10.35 -5.32
N ASN A 110 -7.87 10.39 -6.65
CA ASN A 110 -8.72 9.53 -7.47
C ASN A 110 -8.07 8.15 -7.62
N VAL A 111 -8.34 7.26 -6.69
CA VAL A 111 -7.70 5.92 -6.64
C VAL A 111 -7.93 5.08 -7.90
N LYS A 112 -9.04 5.32 -8.63
CA LYS A 112 -9.30 4.63 -9.91
C LYS A 112 -8.35 5.10 -11.00
N GLU A 113 -8.11 6.42 -11.08
CA GLU A 113 -7.14 6.98 -12.03
C GLU A 113 -5.70 6.62 -11.69
N LEU A 114 -5.36 6.56 -10.40
CA LEU A 114 -4.03 6.13 -9.95
C LEU A 114 -3.74 4.67 -10.29
N GLY A 115 -4.78 3.85 -10.44
CA GLY A 115 -4.67 2.45 -10.82
C GLY A 115 -4.14 1.53 -9.72
N VAL A 116 -3.86 2.04 -8.52
CA VAL A 116 -3.36 1.26 -7.39
C VAL A 116 -4.34 0.16 -6.95
N ASP A 117 -3.84 -0.92 -6.40
CA ASP A 117 -4.65 -2.02 -5.89
C ASP A 117 -5.13 -1.77 -4.47
N PHE A 118 -4.28 -1.11 -3.68
CA PHE A 118 -4.61 -0.60 -2.35
C PHE A 118 -4.11 0.83 -2.20
N TYR A 119 -4.85 1.64 -1.44
CA TYR A 119 -4.45 2.99 -1.09
C TYR A 119 -4.86 3.29 0.34
N THR A 120 -3.93 3.79 1.14
CA THR A 120 -4.16 4.05 2.56
C THR A 120 -3.84 5.49 2.91
N PHE A 121 -4.64 6.08 3.80
CA PHE A 121 -4.32 7.36 4.41
C PHE A 121 -5.00 7.54 5.77
N SER A 122 -4.55 8.52 6.54
CA SER A 122 -5.05 8.84 7.86
C SER A 122 -5.99 10.04 7.80
N LEU A 123 -7.22 9.89 8.27
CA LEU A 123 -8.22 10.96 8.27
C LEU A 123 -7.82 12.14 9.18
N TYR A 124 -7.09 11.87 10.29
CA TYR A 124 -6.62 12.94 11.17
C TYR A 124 -5.61 13.90 10.50
N LYS A 125 -4.99 13.49 9.40
CA LYS A 125 -4.15 14.39 8.58
C LYS A 125 -4.95 15.16 7.53
N THR A 126 -6.24 14.86 7.38
CA THR A 126 -7.19 15.54 6.49
C THR A 126 -8.32 16.22 7.25
N TYR A 127 -8.01 16.71 8.45
CA TYR A 127 -8.96 17.39 9.36
C TYR A 127 -10.10 16.51 9.88
N GLY A 128 -10.00 15.19 9.75
CA GLY A 128 -10.97 14.21 10.23
C GLY A 128 -10.59 13.59 11.57
N PRO A 129 -11.35 12.59 12.03
CA PRO A 129 -11.10 11.87 13.28
C PRO A 129 -9.85 10.98 13.18
N HIS A 130 -9.44 10.42 14.31
CA HIS A 130 -8.23 9.59 14.39
C HIS A 130 -8.46 8.18 13.84
N LEU A 131 -8.84 8.12 12.57
CA LEU A 131 -9.08 6.89 11.82
C LEU A 131 -8.13 6.75 10.62
N GLY A 132 -7.80 5.51 10.28
CA GLY A 132 -7.20 5.15 9.01
C GLY A 132 -8.26 4.72 8.01
N LEU A 133 -8.09 5.10 6.75
CA LEU A 133 -8.92 4.66 5.65
C LEU A 133 -8.09 3.86 4.66
N MET A 134 -8.65 2.76 4.16
CA MET A 134 -8.03 1.95 3.12
C MET A 134 -9.01 1.70 1.98
N TYR A 135 -8.63 2.11 0.79
CA TYR A 135 -9.21 1.61 -0.45
C TYR A 135 -8.54 0.28 -0.82
N GLY A 136 -9.27 -0.63 -1.41
CA GLY A 136 -8.73 -1.84 -2.04
C GLY A 136 -9.62 -2.29 -3.18
N LYS A 137 -9.02 -2.81 -4.25
CA LYS A 137 -9.77 -3.40 -5.36
C LYS A 137 -10.58 -4.60 -4.88
N GLU A 138 -11.86 -4.61 -5.20
CA GLU A 138 -12.82 -5.60 -4.70
C GLU A 138 -12.42 -7.03 -5.06
N GLU A 139 -11.93 -7.23 -6.28
CA GLU A 139 -11.48 -8.54 -6.77
C GLU A 139 -10.33 -9.11 -5.93
N ILE A 140 -9.41 -8.25 -5.44
CA ILE A 140 -8.32 -8.69 -4.57
C ILE A 140 -8.83 -8.88 -3.14
N LEU A 141 -9.59 -7.93 -2.61
CA LEU A 141 -10.14 -7.98 -1.26
C LEU A 141 -10.93 -9.28 -1.00
N LYS A 142 -11.73 -9.73 -1.98
CA LYS A 142 -12.51 -10.97 -1.90
C LYS A 142 -11.66 -12.23 -1.78
N THR A 143 -10.40 -12.18 -2.21
CA THR A 143 -9.47 -13.30 -2.13
C THR A 143 -8.69 -13.33 -0.83
N LEU A 144 -8.68 -12.25 -0.04
CA LEU A 144 -7.87 -12.17 1.17
C LEU A 144 -8.40 -13.10 2.27
N PRO A 145 -7.51 -13.68 3.10
CA PRO A 145 -7.92 -14.48 4.23
C PRO A 145 -8.58 -13.61 5.31
N ASN A 146 -9.48 -14.22 6.06
CA ASN A 146 -10.14 -13.55 7.16
C ASN A 146 -9.11 -13.05 8.21
N GLN A 147 -9.16 -11.75 8.52
CA GLN A 147 -8.36 -11.08 9.55
C GLN A 147 -9.22 -10.66 10.75
N ASN A 148 -10.51 -10.97 10.70
CA ASN A 148 -11.51 -10.63 11.71
C ASN A 148 -12.02 -11.89 12.43
N HIS A 149 -13.02 -11.74 13.27
CA HIS A 149 -13.69 -12.85 13.96
C HIS A 149 -14.20 -13.90 12.97
N GLU A 150 -14.19 -15.18 13.36
CA GLU A 150 -14.55 -16.29 12.47
C GLU A 150 -15.97 -16.19 11.93
N TYR A 151 -16.92 -15.64 12.71
CA TYR A 151 -18.31 -15.43 12.25
C TYR A 151 -18.46 -14.36 11.16
N LEU A 152 -17.41 -13.55 10.89
CA LEU A 152 -17.33 -12.58 9.80
C LEU A 152 -16.59 -13.12 8.57
N LYS A 153 -16.12 -14.35 8.62
CA LYS A 153 -15.48 -15.03 7.49
C LYS A 153 -16.41 -15.04 6.27
N GLY A 154 -15.90 -14.60 5.14
CA GLY A 154 -16.67 -14.47 3.90
C GLY A 154 -17.65 -13.29 3.85
N LYS A 155 -17.73 -12.48 4.90
CA LYS A 155 -18.56 -11.26 4.91
C LYS A 155 -17.71 -10.05 4.53
N TYR A 156 -17.43 -9.94 3.26
CA TYR A 156 -16.74 -8.77 2.69
C TYR A 156 -17.56 -7.48 2.91
N PRO A 157 -16.93 -6.32 3.23
CA PRO A 157 -15.50 -6.08 3.41
C PRO A 157 -14.97 -6.35 4.84
N TYR A 158 -15.78 -6.80 5.77
CA TYR A 158 -15.43 -6.95 7.18
C TYR A 158 -14.32 -7.97 7.43
N THR A 159 -14.08 -8.89 6.49
CA THR A 159 -13.05 -9.94 6.60
C THR A 159 -11.63 -9.41 6.81
N ILE A 160 -11.35 -8.17 6.41
CA ILE A 160 -9.99 -7.59 6.50
C ILE A 160 -9.85 -6.54 7.61
N ASN A 161 -10.94 -6.18 8.29
CA ASN A 161 -10.90 -5.24 9.41
C ASN A 161 -10.72 -6.02 10.72
N PRO A 162 -9.55 -5.94 11.39
CA PRO A 162 -9.29 -6.72 12.60
C PRO A 162 -10.00 -6.14 13.82
N GLY A 163 -11.27 -6.43 13.99
CA GLY A 163 -12.08 -5.98 15.13
C GLY A 163 -13.28 -5.12 14.73
N GLY A 164 -13.97 -4.60 15.74
CA GLY A 164 -15.08 -3.66 15.55
C GLY A 164 -14.60 -2.28 15.15
N PRO A 165 -15.33 -1.55 14.29
CA PRO A 165 -15.01 -0.17 13.98
C PRO A 165 -15.30 0.74 15.20
N ASN A 166 -14.58 1.84 15.28
CA ASN A 166 -14.91 2.92 16.22
C ASN A 166 -16.15 3.68 15.69
N HIS A 167 -17.32 3.32 16.22
CA HIS A 167 -18.59 3.86 15.75
C HIS A 167 -18.72 5.37 16.01
N GLU A 168 -18.20 5.87 17.13
CA GLU A 168 -18.23 7.28 17.49
C GLU A 168 -17.45 8.13 16.48
N GLU A 169 -16.25 7.68 16.11
CA GLU A 169 -15.45 8.37 15.11
C GLU A 169 -16.03 8.24 13.69
N LEU A 170 -16.63 7.08 13.34
CA LEU A 170 -17.29 6.92 12.04
C LEU A 170 -18.49 7.86 11.87
N VAL A 171 -19.31 8.03 12.90
CA VAL A 171 -20.44 8.97 12.87
C VAL A 171 -19.98 10.41 12.67
N SER A 172 -18.79 10.77 13.16
CA SER A 172 -18.23 12.12 12.96
C SER A 172 -17.86 12.45 11.51
N LEU A 173 -17.91 11.48 10.60
CA LEU A 173 -17.64 11.67 9.17
C LEU A 173 -18.89 12.04 8.35
N ILE A 174 -20.07 12.02 8.97
CA ILE A 174 -21.36 12.35 8.34
C ILE A 174 -21.70 13.80 8.63
#